data_528cf6a78e0544c436cb420c5aa0b2f8
#
_entry.id   528cf6a78e0544c436cb420c5aa0b2f8
#
_cell.length_a   1.000
_cell.length_b   1.000
_cell.length_c   1.000
_cell.angle_alpha   90.00
_cell.angle_beta   90.00
_cell.angle_gamma   90.00
#
_symmetry.space_group_name_H-M   'P 1'
#
loop_
_entity.id
_entity.type
_entity.pdbx_description
1 polymer ?
#
loop_
_entity_poly.entity_id
_entity_poly.type
_entity_poly.pdbx_seq_one_letter_code
_entity_poly.pdbx_strand_id
1 'polypeptide(L)'
;QPPFYSLMIKLLAESKGSDTLIKYLPQLEKEYQYWMKGGNELTDNYNTTNRAVRMPGGEILNRYWDECDTPRPESYREDVELSHQSKHEASILFRHLRAGAESGWDYSCRWFKDSSNFSTIHTTEIIPVDLNSLLYHLEQTIAVAYQLLVEKGKHEQFIKLADDRKKTIFKYSWNNEAGFFFDFDFSENKQKKIISLAGIAPLFFNLAEKEQAEKVKHVVEAILLKNGGVVCSNYTTGQQWDAPNGWAPLQWMTIIGF
;
A
#
# COMPACT_ATOMS: atom_id res chain seq x y z
N GLN A 1 6.94 0.41 -8.58
CA GLN A 1 5.76 1.31 -8.68
C GLN A 1 4.54 0.60 -8.12
N PRO A 2 3.64 1.30 -7.41
CA PRO A 2 2.39 0.72 -6.92
C PRO A 2 1.51 0.16 -8.06
N PRO A 3 0.71 -0.91 -7.82
CA PRO A 3 -0.03 -1.62 -8.87
C PRO A 3 -1.31 -0.88 -9.29
N PHE A 4 -1.18 0.31 -9.86
CA PHE A 4 -2.31 1.09 -10.40
C PHE A 4 -2.82 0.59 -11.76
N TYR A 5 -2.17 -0.40 -12.36
CA TYR A 5 -2.52 -0.85 -13.71
C TYR A 5 -3.96 -1.35 -13.81
N SER A 6 -4.47 -2.05 -12.79
CA SER A 6 -5.87 -2.50 -12.74
C SER A 6 -6.88 -1.35 -12.81
N LEU A 7 -6.59 -0.21 -12.14
CA LEU A 7 -7.42 1.00 -12.26
C LEU A 7 -7.38 1.60 -13.67
N MET A 8 -6.20 1.65 -14.28
CA MET A 8 -6.05 2.16 -15.66
C MET A 8 -6.86 1.31 -16.65
N ILE A 9 -6.80 -0.02 -16.50
CA ILE A 9 -7.56 -0.95 -17.39
C ILE A 9 -9.06 -0.84 -17.13
N LYS A 10 -9.49 -0.69 -15.87
CA LYS A 10 -10.91 -0.47 -15.54
C LYS A 10 -11.42 0.81 -16.18
N LEU A 11 -10.71 1.92 -16.05
CA LEU A 11 -11.07 3.21 -16.68
C LEU A 11 -11.12 3.09 -18.21
N LEU A 12 -10.17 2.36 -18.81
CA LEU A 12 -10.19 2.11 -20.25
C LEU A 12 -11.40 1.25 -20.66
N ALA A 13 -11.78 0.25 -19.84
CA ALA A 13 -12.94 -0.60 -20.09
C ALA A 13 -14.26 0.18 -20.01
N GLU A 14 -14.38 1.16 -19.11
CA GLU A 14 -15.53 2.07 -19.05
C GLU A 14 -15.70 2.87 -20.36
N SER A 15 -14.61 3.24 -21.02
CA SER A 15 -14.61 3.99 -22.27
C SER A 15 -14.71 3.12 -23.54
N LYS A 16 -14.11 1.92 -23.53
CA LYS A 16 -13.93 1.07 -24.73
C LYS A 16 -14.73 -0.23 -24.71
N GLY A 17 -15.40 -0.52 -23.60
CA GLY A 17 -16.14 -1.77 -23.40
C GLY A 17 -15.38 -2.81 -22.60
N SER A 18 -16.14 -3.73 -22.00
CA SER A 18 -15.66 -4.76 -21.07
C SER A 18 -14.63 -5.74 -21.67
N ASP A 19 -14.64 -5.95 -22.99
CA ASP A 19 -13.64 -6.80 -23.69
C ASP A 19 -12.20 -6.31 -23.46
N THR A 20 -12.03 -5.04 -23.05
CA THR A 20 -10.76 -4.48 -22.64
C THR A 20 -10.17 -5.25 -21.45
N LEU A 21 -10.99 -5.67 -20.49
CA LEU A 21 -10.53 -6.47 -19.34
C LEU A 21 -9.97 -7.83 -19.81
N ILE A 22 -10.63 -8.48 -20.76
CA ILE A 22 -10.16 -9.75 -21.34
C ILE A 22 -8.85 -9.54 -22.08
N LYS A 23 -8.77 -8.49 -22.90
CA LYS A 23 -7.56 -8.16 -23.67
C LYS A 23 -6.32 -7.99 -22.81
N TYR A 24 -6.45 -7.35 -21.66
CA TYR A 24 -5.33 -7.02 -20.76
C TYR A 24 -5.20 -7.98 -19.56
N LEU A 25 -6.01 -9.04 -19.50
CA LEU A 25 -5.92 -10.05 -18.44
C LEU A 25 -4.52 -10.67 -18.28
N PRO A 26 -3.78 -11.04 -19.36
CA PRO A 26 -2.43 -11.59 -19.18
C PRO A 26 -1.46 -10.61 -18.49
N GLN A 27 -1.61 -9.29 -18.69
CA GLN A 27 -0.78 -8.28 -18.06
C GLN A 27 -1.17 -8.07 -16.59
N LEU A 28 -2.47 -8.10 -16.28
CA LEU A 28 -2.98 -8.04 -14.91
C LEU A 28 -2.48 -9.24 -14.08
N GLU A 29 -2.52 -10.45 -14.66
CA GLU A 29 -1.97 -11.64 -14.01
C GLU A 29 -0.46 -11.56 -13.81
N LYS A 30 0.27 -11.02 -14.78
CA LYS A 30 1.72 -10.82 -14.66
C LYS A 30 2.07 -9.84 -13.53
N GLU A 31 1.30 -8.76 -13.38
CA GLU A 31 1.46 -7.83 -12.25
C GLU A 31 1.16 -8.53 -10.92
N TYR A 32 0.06 -9.29 -10.86
CA TYR A 32 -0.28 -10.09 -9.66
C TYR A 32 0.84 -11.08 -9.31
N GLN A 33 1.35 -11.83 -10.28
CA GLN A 33 2.45 -12.79 -10.08
C GLN A 33 3.72 -12.12 -9.57
N TYR A 34 4.03 -10.90 -10.06
CA TYR A 34 5.17 -10.12 -9.60
C TYR A 34 5.07 -9.80 -8.10
N TRP A 35 3.91 -9.35 -7.64
CA TRP A 35 3.68 -9.03 -6.23
C TRP A 35 3.63 -10.26 -5.33
N MET A 36 3.13 -11.38 -5.83
CA MET A 36 2.94 -12.63 -5.06
C MET A 36 4.10 -13.61 -5.18
N LYS A 37 5.18 -13.26 -5.92
CA LYS A 37 6.30 -14.16 -6.19
C LYS A 37 6.89 -14.75 -4.90
N GLY A 38 6.91 -16.09 -4.80
CA GLY A 38 7.43 -16.85 -3.67
C GLY A 38 6.53 -16.84 -2.42
N GLY A 39 5.39 -16.12 -2.43
CA GLY A 39 4.50 -16.04 -1.27
C GLY A 39 3.95 -17.40 -0.81
N ASN A 40 3.67 -18.30 -1.76
CA ASN A 40 3.15 -19.64 -1.47
C ASN A 40 4.20 -20.58 -0.82
N GLU A 41 5.48 -20.23 -0.86
CA GLU A 41 6.57 -21.02 -0.29
C GLU A 41 6.85 -20.64 1.17
N LEU A 42 6.21 -19.56 1.67
CA LEU A 42 6.39 -19.08 3.02
C LEU A 42 5.67 -19.99 4.03
N THR A 43 6.40 -20.50 5.01
CA THR A 43 5.87 -21.46 6.01
C THR A 43 5.72 -20.84 7.40
N ASP A 44 6.61 -19.93 7.78
CA ASP A 44 6.66 -19.37 9.12
C ASP A 44 6.02 -17.99 9.20
N ASN A 45 5.51 -17.64 10.39
CA ASN A 45 4.93 -16.34 10.65
C ASN A 45 5.97 -15.23 10.46
N TYR A 46 5.55 -14.15 9.77
CA TYR A 46 6.40 -13.03 9.39
C TYR A 46 7.60 -13.39 8.51
N ASN A 47 7.65 -14.65 8.01
CA ASN A 47 8.61 -14.98 6.98
C ASN A 47 8.28 -14.23 5.69
N THR A 48 9.30 -13.83 4.94
CA THR A 48 9.16 -12.93 3.81
C THR A 48 9.88 -13.45 2.58
N THR A 49 9.29 -13.23 1.42
CA THR A 49 10.03 -13.08 0.17
C THR A 49 10.31 -11.59 -0.07
N ASN A 50 10.72 -11.22 -1.28
CA ASN A 50 10.93 -9.79 -1.59
C ASN A 50 9.68 -8.95 -1.23
N ARG A 51 8.52 -9.25 -1.81
CA ARG A 51 7.30 -8.42 -1.69
C ARG A 51 6.16 -9.07 -0.91
N ALA A 52 6.24 -10.35 -0.59
CA ALA A 52 5.22 -11.05 0.16
C ALA A 52 5.64 -11.35 1.59
N VAL A 53 4.72 -11.21 2.51
CA VAL A 53 4.89 -11.45 3.96
C VAL A 53 3.79 -12.40 4.40
N ARG A 54 4.17 -13.52 5.04
CA ARG A 54 3.22 -14.45 5.64
C ARG A 54 2.80 -13.94 7.02
N MET A 55 1.53 -13.64 7.16
CA MET A 55 0.96 -13.21 8.43
C MET A 55 0.70 -14.41 9.38
N PRO A 56 0.58 -14.17 10.71
CA PRO A 56 0.41 -15.27 11.70
C PRO A 56 -0.79 -16.19 11.46
N GLY A 57 -1.82 -15.74 10.77
CA GLY A 57 -2.97 -16.57 10.40
C GLY A 57 -2.76 -17.40 9.13
N GLY A 58 -1.57 -17.30 8.51
CA GLY A 58 -1.24 -17.98 7.25
C GLY A 58 -1.58 -17.17 6.01
N GLU A 59 -2.22 -16.02 6.16
CA GLU A 59 -2.55 -15.10 5.07
C GLU A 59 -1.29 -14.44 4.51
N ILE A 60 -1.31 -14.04 3.25
CA ILE A 60 -0.21 -13.31 2.60
C ILE A 60 -0.64 -11.86 2.39
N LEU A 61 0.16 -10.92 2.92
CA LEU A 61 0.10 -9.50 2.59
C LEU A 61 1.38 -9.05 1.90
N ASN A 62 1.39 -7.83 1.38
CA ASN A 62 2.48 -7.33 0.57
C ASN A 62 3.14 -6.09 1.19
N ARG A 63 4.43 -5.94 0.89
CA ARG A 63 5.28 -4.80 1.24
C ARG A 63 6.00 -4.26 0.02
N TYR A 64 6.52 -3.04 0.10
CA TYR A 64 7.46 -2.53 -0.90
C TYR A 64 8.85 -3.13 -0.69
N TRP A 65 9.58 -3.35 -1.78
CA TRP A 65 10.89 -3.97 -1.78
C TRP A 65 11.66 -3.64 -3.05
N ASP A 66 12.94 -3.32 -2.94
CA ASP A 66 13.86 -3.24 -4.07
C ASP A 66 14.95 -4.32 -3.93
N GLU A 67 15.35 -4.93 -5.03
CA GLU A 67 16.38 -5.97 -5.02
C GLU A 67 17.78 -5.38 -4.83
N CYS A 68 17.99 -4.10 -5.20
CA CYS A 68 19.23 -3.38 -4.97
C CYS A 68 19.33 -2.87 -3.53
N ASP A 69 20.53 -2.89 -3.01
CA ASP A 69 20.91 -2.44 -1.66
C ASP A 69 22.06 -1.42 -1.70
N THR A 70 22.13 -0.68 -2.80
CA THR A 70 23.08 0.41 -3.05
C THR A 70 22.35 1.75 -3.06
N PRO A 71 23.04 2.89 -2.88
CA PRO A 71 22.43 4.21 -2.97
C PRO A 71 21.67 4.39 -4.29
N ARG A 72 20.61 5.17 -4.28
CA ARG A 72 19.84 5.51 -5.48
C ARG A 72 20.70 6.41 -6.38
N PRO A 73 20.77 6.16 -7.70
CA PRO A 73 21.57 7.00 -8.60
C PRO A 73 21.15 8.48 -8.57
N GLU A 74 19.86 8.75 -8.50
CA GLU A 74 19.28 10.10 -8.50
C GLU A 74 19.48 10.88 -7.18
N SER A 75 19.83 10.20 -6.10
CA SER A 75 20.05 10.80 -4.75
C SER A 75 21.26 10.16 -4.06
N TYR A 76 22.29 9.85 -4.83
CA TYR A 76 23.46 9.09 -4.34
C TYR A 76 24.10 9.73 -3.11
N ARG A 77 24.34 11.05 -3.17
CA ARG A 77 25.00 11.80 -2.12
C ARG A 77 24.15 11.81 -0.84
N GLU A 78 22.89 12.11 -0.98
CA GLU A 78 21.94 12.21 0.14
C GLU A 78 21.78 10.86 0.84
N ASP A 79 21.69 9.77 0.07
CA ASP A 79 21.58 8.41 0.62
C ASP A 79 22.86 8.02 1.41
N VAL A 80 24.06 8.35 0.88
CA VAL A 80 25.33 8.10 1.58
C VAL A 80 25.46 8.96 2.84
N GLU A 81 25.13 10.25 2.78
CA GLU A 81 25.15 11.14 3.93
C GLU A 81 24.17 10.63 5.04
N LEU A 82 22.98 10.17 4.65
CA LEU A 82 22.01 9.59 5.59
C LEU A 82 22.50 8.29 6.22
N SER A 83 23.24 7.47 5.47
CA SER A 83 23.79 6.20 6.00
C SER A 83 24.77 6.42 7.15
N HIS A 84 25.49 7.55 7.18
CA HIS A 84 26.38 7.90 8.28
C HIS A 84 25.63 8.32 9.55
N GLN A 85 24.33 8.65 9.44
CA GLN A 85 23.47 9.06 10.55
C GLN A 85 22.60 7.90 11.05
N SER A 86 22.43 6.86 10.25
CA SER A 86 21.57 5.73 10.55
C SER A 86 22.26 4.71 11.47
N LYS A 87 21.45 3.99 12.26
CA LYS A 87 21.88 2.80 12.99
C LYS A 87 21.78 1.51 12.17
N HIS A 88 21.12 1.56 11.01
CA HIS A 88 21.11 0.45 10.06
C HIS A 88 22.47 0.29 9.39
N GLU A 89 22.82 -0.92 9.01
CA GLU A 89 23.87 -1.12 8.00
C GLU A 89 23.48 -0.41 6.70
N ALA A 90 24.47 0.13 6.00
CA ALA A 90 24.22 0.96 4.81
C ALA A 90 23.39 0.24 3.74
N SER A 91 23.66 -1.04 3.48
CA SER A 91 22.90 -1.87 2.53
C SER A 91 21.42 -2.02 2.93
N ILE A 92 21.14 -2.16 4.21
CA ILE A 92 19.78 -2.26 4.74
C ILE A 92 19.05 -0.90 4.58
N LEU A 93 19.73 0.19 4.97
CA LEU A 93 19.17 1.54 4.80
C LEU A 93 18.84 1.85 3.35
N PHE A 94 19.78 1.58 2.42
CA PHE A 94 19.57 1.83 1.00
C PHE A 94 18.38 1.05 0.45
N ARG A 95 18.18 -0.19 0.88
CA ARG A 95 16.99 -0.97 0.50
C ARG A 95 15.70 -0.36 1.04
N HIS A 96 15.68 0.15 2.27
CA HIS A 96 14.54 0.88 2.82
C HIS A 96 14.23 2.15 2.01
N LEU A 97 15.26 2.92 1.64
CA LEU A 97 15.10 4.13 0.82
C LEU A 97 14.54 3.79 -0.56
N ARG A 98 15.10 2.77 -1.22
CA ARG A 98 14.64 2.31 -2.54
C ARG A 98 13.21 1.77 -2.51
N ALA A 99 12.86 1.01 -1.47
CA ALA A 99 11.48 0.56 -1.25
C ALA A 99 10.50 1.72 -1.00
N GLY A 100 10.95 2.75 -0.28
CA GLY A 100 10.20 4.00 -0.11
C GLY A 100 9.97 4.72 -1.45
N ALA A 101 10.98 4.77 -2.31
CA ALA A 101 10.85 5.32 -3.66
C ALA A 101 9.93 4.46 -4.56
N GLU A 102 9.96 3.12 -4.43
CA GLU A 102 9.02 2.23 -5.13
C GLU A 102 7.57 2.56 -4.78
N SER A 103 7.30 2.96 -3.54
CA SER A 103 5.94 3.27 -3.07
C SER A 103 5.33 4.51 -3.71
N GLY A 104 6.16 5.43 -4.23
CA GLY A 104 5.74 6.75 -4.66
C GLY A 104 5.51 7.75 -3.51
N TRP A 105 5.75 7.34 -2.24
CA TRP A 105 5.70 8.21 -1.05
C TRP A 105 7.11 8.52 -0.54
N ASP A 106 7.93 9.09 -1.40
CA ASP A 106 9.35 9.36 -1.16
C ASP A 106 9.58 10.85 -0.83
N TYR A 107 9.59 11.27 0.47
CA TYR A 107 9.36 10.39 1.61
C TYR A 107 8.27 10.90 2.52
N SER A 108 7.88 10.06 3.48
CA SER A 108 6.93 10.37 4.55
C SER A 108 7.36 9.69 5.84
N CYS A 109 7.05 10.33 6.97
CA CYS A 109 7.26 9.76 8.30
C CYS A 109 6.52 8.42 8.53
N ARG A 110 5.56 8.06 7.67
CA ARG A 110 4.90 6.75 7.74
C ARG A 110 5.90 5.59 7.65
N TRP A 111 7.05 5.82 7.00
CA TRP A 111 8.12 4.84 6.84
C TRP A 111 9.14 4.83 7.98
N PHE A 112 9.08 5.76 8.94
CA PHE A 112 10.09 5.90 9.98
C PHE A 112 9.70 5.18 11.26
N LYS A 113 10.68 4.64 12.02
CA LYS A 113 10.44 4.14 13.39
C LYS A 113 10.18 5.32 14.34
N ASP A 114 11.03 6.33 14.28
CA ASP A 114 10.83 7.63 14.90
C ASP A 114 10.31 8.61 13.85
N SER A 115 9.06 9.03 13.98
CA SER A 115 8.37 9.89 13.01
C SER A 115 9.06 11.22 12.73
N SER A 116 9.98 11.66 13.58
CA SER A 116 10.76 12.89 13.42
C SER A 116 12.16 12.65 12.82
N ASN A 117 12.59 11.39 12.64
CA ASN A 117 13.95 11.06 12.26
C ASN A 117 14.00 10.17 11.01
N PHE A 118 14.37 10.77 9.86
CA PHE A 118 14.49 10.08 8.58
C PHE A 118 15.50 8.92 8.60
N SER A 119 16.60 9.03 9.38
CA SER A 119 17.61 7.96 9.46
C SER A 119 17.08 6.66 10.08
N THR A 120 15.84 6.67 10.60
CA THR A 120 15.14 5.50 11.15
C THR A 120 14.16 4.85 10.17
N ILE A 121 14.28 5.18 8.87
CA ILE A 121 13.42 4.59 7.81
C ILE A 121 13.53 3.06 7.79
N HIS A 122 12.36 2.38 7.73
CA HIS A 122 12.27 0.92 7.75
C HIS A 122 11.16 0.39 6.82
N THR A 123 11.00 0.99 5.66
CA THR A 123 9.91 0.72 4.70
C THR A 123 9.67 -0.77 4.45
N THR A 124 10.73 -1.58 4.33
CA THR A 124 10.59 -3.02 4.04
C THR A 124 10.06 -3.85 5.21
N GLU A 125 9.88 -3.25 6.39
CA GLU A 125 9.29 -3.90 7.57
C GLU A 125 7.81 -3.52 7.77
N ILE A 126 7.25 -2.75 6.84
CA ILE A 126 5.87 -2.24 6.91
C ILE A 126 5.00 -2.93 5.87
N ILE A 127 3.79 -3.29 6.28
CA ILE A 127 2.66 -3.69 5.43
C ILE A 127 1.83 -2.43 5.16
N PRO A 128 1.93 -1.81 3.96
CA PRO A 128 1.17 -0.61 3.64
C PRO A 128 -0.29 -0.94 3.35
N VAL A 129 -1.21 -0.19 3.96
CA VAL A 129 -2.65 -0.40 3.78
C VAL A 129 -3.10 -0.06 2.35
N ASP A 130 -2.53 0.96 1.75
CA ASP A 130 -2.81 1.40 0.37
C ASP A 130 -2.35 0.37 -0.67
N LEU A 131 -1.12 -0.16 -0.55
CA LEU A 131 -0.63 -1.23 -1.42
C LEU A 131 -1.55 -2.45 -1.39
N ASN A 132 -1.93 -2.89 -0.19
CA ASN A 132 -2.77 -4.06 -0.04
C ASN A 132 -4.22 -3.82 -0.51
N SER A 133 -4.72 -2.58 -0.44
CA SER A 133 -5.99 -2.18 -1.06
C SER A 133 -5.93 -2.16 -2.58
N LEU A 134 -4.80 -1.73 -3.17
CA LEU A 134 -4.54 -1.82 -4.62
C LEU A 134 -4.53 -3.27 -5.10
N LEU A 135 -3.89 -4.17 -4.37
CA LEU A 135 -3.85 -5.60 -4.72
C LEU A 135 -5.21 -6.28 -4.57
N TYR A 136 -6.02 -5.88 -3.59
CA TYR A 136 -7.42 -6.28 -3.51
C TYR A 136 -8.19 -5.89 -4.77
N HIS A 137 -8.03 -4.65 -5.25
CA HIS A 137 -8.66 -4.18 -6.47
C HIS A 137 -8.14 -4.94 -7.70
N LEU A 138 -6.86 -5.26 -7.77
CA LEU A 138 -6.27 -6.07 -8.84
C LEU A 138 -6.90 -7.47 -8.88
N GLU A 139 -7.01 -8.14 -7.72
CA GLU A 139 -7.64 -9.45 -7.58
C GLU A 139 -9.11 -9.43 -8.05
N GLN A 140 -9.88 -8.43 -7.64
CA GLN A 140 -11.25 -8.24 -8.11
C GLN A 140 -11.34 -8.00 -9.62
N THR A 141 -10.43 -7.19 -10.18
CA THR A 141 -10.39 -6.88 -11.62
C THR A 141 -10.11 -8.14 -12.44
N ILE A 142 -9.18 -8.97 -12.00
CA ILE A 142 -8.88 -10.27 -12.62
C ILE A 142 -10.11 -11.20 -12.51
N ALA A 143 -10.77 -11.25 -11.36
CA ALA A 143 -11.99 -12.05 -11.19
C ALA A 143 -13.09 -11.67 -12.18
N VAL A 144 -13.32 -10.36 -12.38
CA VAL A 144 -14.29 -9.87 -13.37
C VAL A 144 -13.89 -10.25 -14.79
N ALA A 145 -12.61 -10.17 -15.16
CA ALA A 145 -12.14 -10.59 -16.48
C ALA A 145 -12.40 -12.10 -16.72
N TYR A 146 -12.16 -12.95 -15.72
CA TYR A 146 -12.49 -14.38 -15.82
C TYR A 146 -14.00 -14.68 -15.84
N GLN A 147 -14.82 -13.87 -15.17
CA GLN A 147 -16.27 -13.95 -15.28
C GLN A 147 -16.75 -13.70 -16.70
N LEU A 148 -16.19 -12.69 -17.38
CA LEU A 148 -16.50 -12.38 -18.78
C LEU A 148 -16.07 -13.50 -19.75
N LEU A 149 -15.00 -14.22 -19.42
CA LEU A 149 -14.54 -15.42 -20.15
C LEU A 149 -15.34 -16.69 -19.82
N VAL A 150 -16.28 -16.63 -18.87
CA VAL A 150 -17.04 -17.80 -18.37
C VAL A 150 -16.12 -18.85 -17.72
N GLU A 151 -14.93 -18.47 -17.27
CA GLU A 151 -13.95 -19.30 -16.58
C GLU A 151 -14.26 -19.36 -15.07
N LYS A 152 -15.33 -20.08 -14.69
CA LYS A 152 -15.91 -20.08 -13.34
C LYS A 152 -14.90 -20.43 -12.25
N GLY A 153 -14.05 -21.43 -12.45
CA GLY A 153 -13.07 -21.85 -11.44
C GLY A 153 -12.02 -20.76 -11.14
N LYS A 154 -11.56 -20.05 -12.16
CA LYS A 154 -10.63 -18.92 -12.01
C LYS A 154 -11.29 -17.72 -11.37
N HIS A 155 -12.51 -17.41 -11.79
CA HIS A 155 -13.31 -16.35 -11.17
C HIS A 155 -13.47 -16.60 -9.66
N GLU A 156 -13.95 -17.75 -9.23
CA GLU A 156 -14.11 -18.10 -7.82
C GLU A 156 -12.79 -18.06 -7.04
N GLN A 157 -11.69 -18.49 -7.66
CA GLN A 157 -10.36 -18.42 -7.06
C GLN A 157 -9.97 -16.96 -6.73
N PHE A 158 -10.11 -16.03 -7.69
CA PHE A 158 -9.71 -14.64 -7.48
C PHE A 158 -10.66 -13.87 -6.57
N ILE A 159 -11.97 -14.19 -6.58
CA ILE A 159 -12.92 -13.67 -5.58
C ILE A 159 -12.47 -14.09 -4.17
N LYS A 160 -12.13 -15.36 -3.98
CA LYS A 160 -11.66 -15.85 -2.68
C LYS A 160 -10.38 -15.15 -2.23
N LEU A 161 -9.42 -14.93 -3.13
CA LEU A 161 -8.18 -14.21 -2.83
C LEU A 161 -8.47 -12.77 -2.37
N ALA A 162 -9.34 -12.07 -3.09
CA ALA A 162 -9.76 -10.71 -2.73
C ALA A 162 -10.47 -10.68 -1.35
N ASP A 163 -11.40 -11.60 -1.09
CA ASP A 163 -12.11 -11.69 0.19
C ASP A 163 -11.16 -12.01 1.36
N ASP A 164 -10.21 -12.90 1.17
CA ASP A 164 -9.22 -13.25 2.19
C ASP A 164 -8.29 -12.05 2.45
N ARG A 165 -7.86 -11.32 1.42
CA ARG A 165 -7.09 -10.07 1.57
C ARG A 165 -7.89 -8.99 2.28
N LYS A 166 -9.15 -8.77 1.93
CA LYS A 166 -10.06 -7.82 2.63
C LYS A 166 -10.10 -8.12 4.14
N LYS A 167 -10.38 -9.38 4.52
CA LYS A 167 -10.42 -9.80 5.93
C LYS A 167 -9.09 -9.56 6.63
N THR A 168 -7.98 -9.80 5.94
CA THR A 168 -6.64 -9.65 6.48
C THR A 168 -6.28 -8.17 6.67
N ILE A 169 -6.63 -7.30 5.72
CA ILE A 169 -6.50 -5.84 5.88
C ILE A 169 -7.28 -5.37 7.10
N PHE A 170 -8.52 -5.82 7.28
CA PHE A 170 -9.31 -5.44 8.47
C PHE A 170 -8.66 -5.92 9.76
N LYS A 171 -8.15 -7.13 9.79
CA LYS A 171 -7.52 -7.73 10.97
C LYS A 171 -6.27 -6.96 11.42
N TYR A 172 -5.42 -6.51 10.49
CA TYR A 172 -4.13 -5.91 10.82
C TYR A 172 -4.11 -4.39 10.72
N SER A 173 -4.90 -3.80 9.82
CA SER A 173 -4.85 -2.35 9.57
C SER A 173 -5.97 -1.56 10.22
N TRP A 174 -7.17 -2.15 10.44
CA TRP A 174 -8.27 -1.43 11.08
C TRP A 174 -8.05 -1.26 12.59
N ASN A 175 -8.19 -0.03 13.07
CA ASN A 175 -8.20 0.29 14.49
C ASN A 175 -9.58 0.84 14.87
N ASN A 176 -10.35 0.07 15.64
CA ASN A 176 -11.71 0.45 15.98
C ASN A 176 -11.78 1.62 16.97
N GLU A 177 -10.80 1.76 17.86
CA GLU A 177 -10.72 2.84 18.84
C GLU A 177 -10.40 4.17 18.14
N ALA A 178 -9.39 4.17 17.25
CA ALA A 178 -9.02 5.34 16.46
C ALA A 178 -10.01 5.63 15.31
N GLY A 179 -10.83 4.65 14.90
CA GLY A 179 -11.74 4.77 13.76
C GLY A 179 -11.01 4.97 12.42
N PHE A 180 -9.83 4.36 12.27
CA PHE A 180 -8.96 4.62 11.11
C PHE A 180 -8.19 3.38 10.68
N PHE A 181 -7.76 3.35 9.40
CA PHE A 181 -6.87 2.32 8.86
C PHE A 181 -5.42 2.79 8.93
N PHE A 182 -4.56 1.94 9.49
CA PHE A 182 -3.13 2.20 9.65
C PHE A 182 -2.29 1.19 8.87
N ASP A 183 -1.07 1.59 8.52
CA ASP A 183 -0.03 0.65 8.13
C ASP A 183 0.31 -0.27 9.31
N PHE A 184 0.78 -1.48 9.02
CA PHE A 184 1.16 -2.45 10.05
C PHE A 184 2.66 -2.73 9.99
N ASP A 185 3.35 -2.54 11.10
CA ASP A 185 4.75 -2.89 11.28
C ASP A 185 4.84 -4.35 11.73
N PHE A 186 5.23 -5.24 10.83
CA PHE A 186 5.28 -6.66 11.14
C PHE A 186 6.54 -7.05 11.94
N SER A 187 7.61 -6.23 11.92
CA SER A 187 8.79 -6.47 12.75
C SER A 187 8.52 -6.20 14.23
N GLU A 188 7.62 -5.28 14.52
CA GLU A 188 7.19 -4.94 15.88
C GLU A 188 5.82 -5.52 16.25
N ASN A 189 5.15 -6.20 15.28
CA ASN A 189 3.82 -6.79 15.44
C ASN A 189 2.77 -5.78 15.94
N LYS A 190 2.76 -4.58 15.37
CA LYS A 190 1.84 -3.51 15.78
C LYS A 190 1.45 -2.58 14.63
N GLN A 191 0.30 -1.93 14.77
CA GLN A 191 -0.09 -0.85 13.87
C GLN A 191 0.82 0.36 14.06
N LYS A 192 1.11 1.04 12.96
CA LYS A 192 1.73 2.38 12.99
C LYS A 192 0.73 3.38 13.60
N LYS A 193 1.25 4.50 14.12
CA LYS A 193 0.41 5.55 14.73
C LYS A 193 0.25 6.79 13.85
N ILE A 194 0.81 6.76 12.65
CA ILE A 194 0.77 7.87 11.72
C ILE A 194 -0.60 7.87 11.03
N ILE A 195 -1.35 8.95 11.20
CA ILE A 195 -2.57 9.20 10.42
C ILE A 195 -2.13 9.80 9.09
N SER A 196 -2.26 9.02 8.03
CA SER A 196 -1.90 9.44 6.67
C SER A 196 -3.01 9.12 5.68
N LEU A 197 -3.04 9.81 4.54
CA LEU A 197 -4.03 9.55 3.49
C LEU A 197 -3.92 8.15 2.86
N ALA A 198 -2.91 7.34 3.22
CA ALA A 198 -2.92 5.92 2.87
C ALA A 198 -4.13 5.19 3.47
N GLY A 199 -4.59 5.63 4.65
CA GLY A 199 -5.76 5.06 5.34
C GLY A 199 -7.10 5.29 4.65
N ILE A 200 -7.18 6.12 3.60
CA ILE A 200 -8.39 6.27 2.77
C ILE A 200 -8.49 5.23 1.65
N ALA A 201 -7.40 4.54 1.33
CA ALA A 201 -7.40 3.58 0.23
C ALA A 201 -8.49 2.49 0.37
N PRO A 202 -8.77 1.94 1.57
CA PRO A 202 -9.89 1.00 1.74
C PRO A 202 -11.25 1.58 1.35
N LEU A 203 -11.48 2.89 1.52
CA LEU A 203 -12.70 3.57 1.10
C LEU A 203 -12.74 3.72 -0.42
N PHE A 204 -11.66 4.25 -0.99
CA PHE A 204 -11.53 4.45 -2.43
C PHE A 204 -11.78 3.17 -3.24
N PHE A 205 -11.34 2.02 -2.73
CA PHE A 205 -11.54 0.71 -3.37
C PHE A 205 -12.83 -0.01 -2.94
N ASN A 206 -13.75 0.65 -2.25
CA ASN A 206 -15.00 0.04 -1.72
C ASN A 206 -14.74 -1.21 -0.85
N LEU A 207 -13.63 -1.24 -0.16
CA LEU A 207 -13.25 -2.32 0.74
C LEU A 207 -13.83 -2.09 2.15
N ALA A 208 -13.83 -0.83 2.62
CA ALA A 208 -14.34 -0.45 3.92
C ALA A 208 -15.88 -0.60 4.01
N GLU A 209 -16.36 -1.02 5.15
CA GLU A 209 -17.79 -1.03 5.46
C GLU A 209 -18.26 0.42 5.76
N LYS A 210 -19.57 0.68 5.60
CA LYS A 210 -20.14 2.03 5.76
C LYS A 210 -19.80 2.67 7.10
N GLU A 211 -19.89 1.91 8.20
CA GLU A 211 -19.56 2.43 9.55
C GLU A 211 -18.08 2.80 9.66
N GLN A 212 -17.19 2.02 9.03
CA GLN A 212 -15.76 2.33 8.99
C GLN A 212 -15.51 3.58 8.16
N ALA A 213 -16.16 3.71 6.99
CA ALA A 213 -16.03 4.89 6.13
C ALA A 213 -16.44 6.17 6.85
N GLU A 214 -17.55 6.16 7.60
CA GLU A 214 -18.00 7.31 8.41
C GLU A 214 -16.95 7.67 9.49
N LYS A 215 -16.38 6.70 10.18
CA LYS A 215 -15.33 6.95 11.19
C LYS A 215 -14.07 7.54 10.55
N VAL A 216 -13.60 6.96 9.44
CA VAL A 216 -12.44 7.47 8.70
C VAL A 216 -12.67 8.89 8.22
N LYS A 217 -13.86 9.19 7.68
CA LYS A 217 -14.25 10.54 7.26
C LYS A 217 -14.10 11.54 8.42
N HIS A 218 -14.63 11.25 9.60
CA HIS A 218 -14.49 12.14 10.75
C HIS A 218 -13.04 12.37 11.15
N VAL A 219 -12.18 11.35 11.09
CA VAL A 219 -10.75 11.49 11.38
C VAL A 219 -10.07 12.37 10.33
N VAL A 220 -10.37 12.17 9.05
CA VAL A 220 -9.81 12.98 7.96
C VAL A 220 -10.25 14.43 8.08
N GLU A 221 -11.53 14.70 8.31
CA GLU A 221 -12.07 16.06 8.51
C GLU A 221 -11.42 16.79 9.69
N ALA A 222 -11.24 16.08 10.82
CA ALA A 222 -10.68 16.67 12.03
C ALA A 222 -9.16 16.90 11.94
N ILE A 223 -8.42 16.01 11.29
CA ILE A 223 -6.96 15.99 11.38
C ILE A 223 -6.28 16.40 10.07
N LEU A 224 -6.73 15.86 8.93
CA LEU A 224 -6.02 16.02 7.65
C LEU A 224 -6.62 17.11 6.75
N LEU A 225 -7.89 17.49 6.92
CA LEU A 225 -8.50 18.56 6.13
C LEU A 225 -8.00 19.91 6.59
N LYS A 226 -7.49 20.72 5.64
CA LYS A 226 -6.98 22.09 5.85
C LYS A 226 -7.59 23.02 4.79
N ASN A 227 -7.32 24.32 4.88
CA ASN A 227 -7.89 25.32 3.97
C ASN A 227 -7.61 25.07 2.48
N GLY A 228 -6.57 24.32 2.13
CA GLY A 228 -6.21 24.01 0.74
C GLY A 228 -6.59 22.60 0.27
N GLY A 229 -7.27 21.81 1.11
CA GLY A 229 -7.57 20.39 0.87
C GLY A 229 -6.98 19.49 1.95
N VAL A 230 -6.81 18.20 1.65
CA VAL A 230 -6.26 17.26 2.62
C VAL A 230 -4.72 17.21 2.55
N VAL A 231 -4.06 17.18 3.70
CA VAL A 231 -2.60 17.01 3.81
C VAL A 231 -2.25 15.52 3.90
N CYS A 232 -1.03 15.16 3.47
CA CYS A 232 -0.61 13.75 3.33
C CYS A 232 -0.60 12.97 4.65
N SER A 233 -0.16 13.62 5.74
CA SER A 233 -0.11 13.02 7.08
C SER A 233 -0.35 14.07 8.17
N ASN A 234 -0.50 13.60 9.42
CA ASN A 234 -0.67 14.47 10.59
C ASN A 234 0.65 15.00 11.17
N TYR A 235 1.79 14.78 10.51
CA TYR A 235 3.11 15.24 10.94
C TYR A 235 3.71 16.23 9.96
N THR A 236 4.42 17.25 10.50
CA THR A 236 5.24 18.19 9.73
C THR A 236 6.70 17.84 9.94
N THR A 237 7.29 17.13 8.99
CA THR A 237 8.67 16.60 9.11
C THR A 237 9.64 17.22 8.13
N GLY A 238 9.15 18.03 7.20
CA GLY A 238 9.93 18.52 6.06
C GLY A 238 9.98 17.54 4.89
N GLN A 239 9.43 16.33 5.02
CA GLN A 239 9.32 15.39 3.93
C GLN A 239 8.15 15.77 3.00
N GLN A 240 8.31 15.53 1.69
CA GLN A 240 7.34 15.99 0.70
C GLN A 240 5.97 15.29 0.78
N TRP A 241 5.89 14.09 1.39
CA TRP A 241 4.65 13.34 1.60
C TRP A 241 4.15 13.42 3.05
N ASP A 242 4.49 14.52 3.75
CA ASP A 242 3.95 14.88 5.06
C ASP A 242 3.33 16.28 5.04
N ALA A 243 2.63 16.67 6.11
CA ALA A 243 2.09 18.03 6.23
C ALA A 243 3.22 19.08 6.12
N PRO A 244 2.94 20.24 5.52
CA PRO A 244 1.64 20.74 5.06
C PRO A 244 1.28 20.34 3.62
N ASN A 245 2.06 19.42 3.01
CA ASN A 245 1.90 19.10 1.60
C ASN A 245 0.65 18.24 1.34
N GLY A 246 0.02 18.48 0.19
CA GLY A 246 -1.09 17.71 -0.34
C GLY A 246 -0.88 17.46 -1.83
N TRP A 247 -1.11 16.23 -2.29
CA TRP A 247 -0.87 15.81 -3.66
C TRP A 247 -2.18 15.51 -4.38
N ALA A 248 -2.28 15.93 -5.63
CA ALA A 248 -3.51 15.79 -6.42
C ALA A 248 -4.09 14.36 -6.46
N PRO A 249 -3.30 13.29 -6.61
CA PRO A 249 -3.84 11.93 -6.55
C PRO A 249 -4.55 11.61 -5.23
N LEU A 250 -4.00 12.07 -4.10
CA LEU A 250 -4.59 11.83 -2.78
C LEU A 250 -5.86 12.66 -2.55
N GLN A 251 -5.92 13.89 -3.09
CA GLN A 251 -7.16 14.69 -3.10
C GLN A 251 -8.25 13.93 -3.83
N TRP A 252 -7.94 13.45 -5.06
CA TRP A 252 -8.88 12.70 -5.87
C TRP A 252 -9.36 11.41 -5.19
N MET A 253 -8.43 10.61 -4.65
CA MET A 253 -8.79 9.39 -3.92
C MET A 253 -9.67 9.68 -2.71
N THR A 254 -9.43 10.79 -2.01
CA THR A 254 -10.26 11.21 -0.86
C THR A 254 -11.67 11.60 -1.30
N ILE A 255 -11.80 12.38 -2.38
CA ILE A 255 -13.11 12.81 -2.92
C ILE A 255 -13.94 11.62 -3.38
N ILE A 256 -13.31 10.64 -4.04
CA ILE A 256 -14.04 9.45 -4.56
C ILE A 256 -14.35 8.46 -3.44
N GLY A 257 -13.53 8.39 -2.39
CA GLY A 257 -13.71 7.47 -1.26
C GLY A 257 -14.83 7.89 -0.30
N PHE A 258 -15.24 9.15 -0.32
CA PHE A 258 -16.32 9.69 0.52
C PHE A 258 -17.62 9.92 -0.28
#